data_5f344c8cbcb8d039078b5a80b6453046
#
_entry.id   5f344c8cbcb8d039078b5a80b6453046
#
_cell.length_a   1.000
_cell.length_b   1.000
_cell.length_c   1.000
_cell.angle_alpha   90.00
_cell.angle_beta   90.00
_cell.angle_gamma   90.00
#
_symmetry.space_group_name_H-M   'P 1'
#
loop_
_entity.id
_entity.type
_entity.pdbx_description
1 polymer ?
#
loop_
_entity_poly.entity_id
_entity_poly.type
_entity_poly.pdbx_seq_one_letter_code
_entity_poly.pdbx_strand_id
1 'polypeptide(L)'
;GKIVLRIDHLSKEFPGVKALDDVSMEFREGEVHCLIGENGAGKSTLIKAIAGYHAPTSGTITVHGKEYSEMTVPLAAECGIQVIYQEFNNVPPLTAAENVFLGVRTNPGLFVDFEGRRKAAKELFQRLGVELDPDQIVGTMSPAQMQIVEIAKSVSKNAKILIMDEPTAPLTVDEVKLLFKIIRDLKAQGVTIIYISHRLEELFEIGDRISVMRDGKYVCTMDVKDATQQKLIAAMVGREVSQTCPARSNVIIGEELLRLEHVCGNGDTDINFTLHKGEVLGFGGLVGAGRTELMEVIYGAQPLESGQIYYKGQPVKIDSPRKGIKTGIGLVPEDRKGKGLFLDKGVAWNSTINCLDRFANGTFLSLIHI
;
A
#
# COMPACT_ATOMS: atom_id res chain seq x y z
N GLY A 1 -23.29 -17.16 -9.42
CA GLY A 1 -23.87 -16.15 -8.51
C GLY A 1 -24.43 -14.98 -9.29
N LYS A 2 -25.28 -14.18 -8.67
CA LYS A 2 -25.83 -12.95 -9.28
C LYS A 2 -24.70 -11.93 -9.46
N ILE A 3 -24.64 -11.27 -10.63
CA ILE A 3 -23.66 -10.22 -10.90
C ILE A 3 -24.14 -8.95 -10.20
N VAL A 4 -23.27 -8.35 -9.36
CA VAL A 4 -23.55 -7.10 -8.63
C VAL A 4 -22.80 -5.91 -9.20
N LEU A 5 -21.63 -6.16 -9.79
CA LEU A 5 -20.83 -5.15 -10.49
C LEU A 5 -20.34 -5.76 -11.80
N ARG A 6 -20.52 -5.04 -12.89
CA ARG A 6 -20.02 -5.40 -14.21
C ARG A 6 -19.38 -4.18 -14.85
N ILE A 7 -18.30 -4.41 -15.52
CA ILE A 7 -17.54 -3.43 -16.26
C ILE A 7 -17.53 -3.88 -17.71
N ASP A 8 -17.93 -3.00 -18.61
CA ASP A 8 -18.07 -3.31 -20.03
C ASP A 8 -17.22 -2.32 -20.83
N HIS A 9 -16.19 -2.85 -21.52
CA HIS A 9 -15.32 -2.12 -22.46
C HIS A 9 -14.73 -0.82 -21.89
N LEU A 10 -14.36 -0.83 -20.59
CA LEU A 10 -13.89 0.35 -19.89
C LEU A 10 -12.48 0.73 -20.32
N SER A 11 -12.32 1.97 -20.80
CA SER A 11 -11.03 2.54 -21.12
C SER A 11 -10.82 3.85 -20.39
N LYS A 12 -9.56 4.12 -20.01
CA LYS A 12 -9.14 5.37 -19.40
C LYS A 12 -7.81 5.83 -19.94
N GLU A 13 -7.80 7.00 -20.52
CA GLU A 13 -6.62 7.67 -21.04
C GLU A 13 -6.26 8.88 -20.18
N PHE A 14 -4.97 9.03 -19.92
CA PHE A 14 -4.35 10.21 -19.36
C PHE A 14 -3.36 10.77 -20.40
N PRO A 15 -2.93 12.06 -20.31
CA PRO A 15 -1.93 12.57 -21.22
C PRO A 15 -0.70 11.68 -21.30
N GLY A 16 -0.47 11.09 -22.49
CA GLY A 16 0.67 10.20 -22.76
C GLY A 16 0.54 8.75 -22.29
N VAL A 17 -0.55 8.35 -21.62
CA VAL A 17 -0.71 6.98 -21.11
C VAL A 17 -2.16 6.49 -21.23
N LYS A 18 -2.35 5.32 -21.82
CA LYS A 18 -3.62 4.58 -21.77
C LYS A 18 -3.59 3.63 -20.58
N ALA A 19 -4.16 4.06 -19.45
CA ALA A 19 -4.09 3.35 -18.19
C ALA A 19 -5.07 2.18 -18.09
N LEU A 20 -6.20 2.24 -18.81
CA LEU A 20 -7.12 1.12 -19.04
C LEU A 20 -7.43 1.04 -20.53
N ASP A 21 -7.39 -0.17 -21.08
CA ASP A 21 -7.60 -0.44 -22.49
C ASP A 21 -8.59 -1.60 -22.65
N ASP A 22 -9.85 -1.26 -22.90
CA ASP A 22 -10.95 -2.21 -23.20
C ASP A 22 -11.15 -3.29 -22.12
N VAL A 23 -11.23 -2.87 -20.86
CA VAL A 23 -11.37 -3.77 -19.71
C VAL A 23 -12.82 -4.18 -19.54
N SER A 24 -13.10 -5.50 -19.53
CA SER A 24 -14.42 -6.06 -19.22
C SER A 24 -14.28 -7.11 -18.13
N MET A 25 -15.08 -6.97 -17.04
CA MET A 25 -15.04 -7.85 -15.86
C MET A 25 -16.40 -7.93 -15.19
N GLU A 26 -16.65 -9.04 -14.48
CA GLU A 26 -17.85 -9.27 -13.68
C GLU A 26 -17.51 -9.70 -12.26
N PHE A 27 -18.22 -9.12 -11.30
CA PHE A 27 -18.11 -9.44 -9.89
C PHE A 27 -19.46 -9.95 -9.37
N ARG A 28 -19.43 -11.04 -8.60
CA ARG A 28 -20.63 -11.75 -8.15
C ARG A 28 -20.93 -11.42 -6.69
N GLU A 29 -22.22 -11.49 -6.35
CA GLU A 29 -22.69 -11.23 -4.98
C GLU A 29 -22.09 -12.21 -3.98
N GLY A 30 -21.57 -11.69 -2.87
CA GLY A 30 -21.02 -12.50 -1.78
C GLY A 30 -19.76 -13.28 -2.13
N GLU A 31 -18.98 -12.87 -3.15
CA GLU A 31 -17.66 -13.47 -3.43
C GLU A 31 -16.53 -12.59 -2.92
N VAL A 32 -15.38 -13.18 -2.65
CA VAL A 32 -14.10 -12.50 -2.58
C VAL A 32 -13.44 -12.64 -3.95
N HIS A 33 -13.50 -11.58 -4.74
CA HIS A 33 -12.89 -11.51 -6.05
C HIS A 33 -11.52 -10.86 -5.96
N CYS A 34 -10.48 -11.63 -6.20
CA CYS A 34 -9.12 -11.14 -6.16
C CYS A 34 -8.74 -10.48 -7.50
N LEU A 35 -8.09 -9.33 -7.45
CA LEU A 35 -7.57 -8.63 -8.62
C LEU A 35 -6.05 -8.51 -8.52
N ILE A 36 -5.34 -9.09 -9.49
CA ILE A 36 -3.88 -9.12 -9.51
C ILE A 36 -3.32 -8.54 -10.81
N GLY A 37 -2.05 -8.19 -10.77
CA GLY A 37 -1.28 -7.67 -11.90
C GLY A 37 -0.02 -6.95 -11.39
N GLU A 38 0.96 -6.74 -12.25
CA GLU A 38 2.16 -5.99 -11.91
C GLU A 38 1.85 -4.52 -11.55
N ASN A 39 2.84 -3.81 -11.01
CA ASN A 39 2.72 -2.37 -10.81
C ASN A 39 2.56 -1.69 -12.18
N GLY A 40 1.58 -0.77 -12.27
CA GLY A 40 1.24 -0.15 -13.56
C GLY A 40 0.24 -0.94 -14.41
N ALA A 41 -0.22 -2.12 -14.00
CA ALA A 41 -1.22 -2.93 -14.73
C ALA A 41 -2.63 -2.30 -14.83
N GLY A 42 -2.85 -1.13 -14.22
CA GLY A 42 -4.13 -0.40 -14.30
C GLY A 42 -5.09 -0.66 -13.13
N LYS A 43 -4.75 -1.51 -12.15
CA LYS A 43 -5.63 -1.89 -11.02
C LYS A 43 -6.17 -0.68 -10.26
N SER A 44 -5.28 0.22 -9.80
CA SER A 44 -5.68 1.42 -9.05
C SER A 44 -6.50 2.40 -9.90
N THR A 45 -6.26 2.46 -11.22
CA THR A 45 -7.08 3.27 -12.14
C THR A 45 -8.48 2.68 -12.28
N LEU A 46 -8.60 1.36 -12.37
CA LEU A 46 -9.88 0.65 -12.40
C LEU A 46 -10.69 0.91 -11.13
N ILE A 47 -10.06 0.76 -9.96
CA ILE A 47 -10.71 1.06 -8.67
C ILE A 47 -11.20 2.50 -8.62
N LYS A 48 -10.35 3.46 -9.02
CA LYS A 48 -10.70 4.88 -9.01
C LYS A 48 -11.83 5.20 -9.98
N ALA A 49 -11.95 4.48 -11.11
CA ALA A 49 -13.09 4.60 -12.01
C ALA A 49 -14.38 4.05 -11.37
N ILE A 50 -14.32 2.86 -10.76
CA ILE A 50 -15.46 2.26 -10.05
C ILE A 50 -15.90 3.13 -8.86
N ALA A 51 -14.95 3.70 -8.13
CA ALA A 51 -15.22 4.58 -6.97
C ALA A 51 -15.63 6.01 -7.34
N GLY A 52 -15.61 6.36 -8.62
CA GLY A 52 -16.05 7.68 -9.11
C GLY A 52 -15.02 8.80 -8.98
N TYR A 53 -13.73 8.48 -8.77
CA TYR A 53 -12.65 9.48 -8.76
C TYR A 53 -12.17 9.85 -10.16
N HIS A 54 -12.33 8.94 -11.11
CA HIS A 54 -11.94 9.14 -12.50
C HIS A 54 -13.09 8.77 -13.43
N ALA A 55 -13.56 9.71 -14.22
CA ALA A 55 -14.48 9.41 -15.31
C ALA A 55 -13.77 8.52 -16.34
N PRO A 56 -14.39 7.43 -16.81
CA PRO A 56 -13.89 6.66 -17.95
C PRO A 56 -13.77 7.52 -19.20
N THR A 57 -12.88 7.16 -20.11
CA THR A 57 -12.84 7.75 -21.46
C THR A 57 -13.90 7.11 -22.35
N SER A 58 -14.15 5.80 -22.16
CA SER A 58 -15.22 5.04 -22.81
C SER A 58 -15.59 3.80 -21.99
N GLY A 59 -16.70 3.15 -22.35
CA GLY A 59 -17.23 1.99 -21.66
C GLY A 59 -18.25 2.35 -20.59
N THR A 60 -18.79 1.35 -19.90
CA THR A 60 -19.83 1.50 -18.89
C THR A 60 -19.56 0.67 -17.64
N ILE A 61 -20.17 1.07 -16.52
CA ILE A 61 -20.13 0.38 -15.25
C ILE A 61 -21.59 0.08 -14.86
N THR A 62 -21.93 -1.19 -14.71
CA THR A 62 -23.24 -1.62 -14.24
C THR A 62 -23.17 -2.05 -12.79
N VAL A 63 -23.96 -1.42 -11.91
CA VAL A 63 -24.03 -1.75 -10.48
C VAL A 63 -25.46 -2.14 -10.15
N HIS A 64 -25.66 -3.34 -9.55
CA HIS A 64 -26.96 -3.90 -9.22
C HIS A 64 -27.97 -3.87 -10.38
N GLY A 65 -27.47 -4.05 -11.63
CA GLY A 65 -28.28 -4.07 -12.85
C GLY A 65 -28.62 -2.69 -13.44
N LYS A 66 -28.12 -1.61 -12.86
CA LYS A 66 -28.24 -0.26 -13.40
C LYS A 66 -26.92 0.17 -14.03
N GLU A 67 -26.98 0.60 -15.29
CA GLU A 67 -25.82 1.00 -16.08
C GLU A 67 -25.53 2.49 -15.91
N TYR A 68 -24.23 2.82 -15.86
CA TYR A 68 -23.70 4.17 -15.71
C TYR A 68 -22.53 4.35 -16.70
N SER A 69 -22.54 5.44 -17.45
CA SER A 69 -21.40 5.85 -18.30
C SER A 69 -20.28 6.49 -17.47
N GLU A 70 -20.64 7.04 -16.32
CA GLU A 70 -19.72 7.69 -15.39
C GLU A 70 -20.20 7.47 -13.95
N MET A 71 -19.26 7.17 -13.06
CA MET A 71 -19.49 7.12 -11.62
C MET A 71 -18.96 8.41 -10.99
N THR A 72 -19.64 8.88 -9.95
CA THR A 72 -19.13 9.91 -9.04
C THR A 72 -18.99 9.32 -7.65
N VAL A 73 -18.16 9.91 -6.80
CA VAL A 73 -17.95 9.41 -5.41
C VAL A 73 -19.26 9.31 -4.62
N PRO A 74 -20.18 10.33 -4.66
CA PRO A 74 -21.48 10.20 -4.00
C PRO A 74 -22.32 9.04 -4.58
N LEU A 75 -22.34 8.89 -5.91
CA LEU A 75 -23.11 7.86 -6.58
C LEU A 75 -22.58 6.44 -6.25
N ALA A 76 -21.26 6.27 -6.23
CA ALA A 76 -20.64 5.01 -5.80
C ALA A 76 -21.04 4.66 -4.37
N ALA A 77 -21.03 5.64 -3.45
CA ALA A 77 -21.47 5.46 -2.07
C ALA A 77 -22.95 5.10 -1.98
N GLU A 78 -23.84 5.73 -2.76
CA GLU A 78 -25.27 5.41 -2.84
C GLU A 78 -25.49 3.97 -3.38
N CYS A 79 -24.67 3.51 -4.31
CA CYS A 79 -24.68 2.13 -4.80
C CYS A 79 -24.08 1.13 -3.79
N GLY A 80 -23.61 1.59 -2.63
CA GLY A 80 -23.01 0.75 -1.59
C GLY A 80 -21.56 0.33 -1.91
N ILE A 81 -20.85 1.04 -2.78
CA ILE A 81 -19.44 0.82 -3.07
C ILE A 81 -18.60 1.62 -2.07
N GLN A 82 -17.73 0.94 -1.34
CA GLN A 82 -16.75 1.56 -0.45
C GLN A 82 -15.35 1.06 -0.79
N VAL A 83 -14.35 1.92 -0.61
CA VAL A 83 -12.95 1.60 -0.93
C VAL A 83 -12.07 1.86 0.29
N ILE A 84 -11.27 0.86 0.63
CA ILE A 84 -10.17 0.95 1.58
C ILE A 84 -8.89 0.99 0.74
N TYR A 85 -8.19 2.11 0.81
CA TYR A 85 -6.96 2.32 0.05
C TYR A 85 -5.75 1.78 0.79
N GLN A 86 -4.65 1.59 0.09
CA GLN A 86 -3.37 1.17 0.63
C GLN A 86 -2.85 2.15 1.70
N GLU A 87 -3.10 3.45 1.53
CA GLU A 87 -2.79 4.46 2.53
C GLU A 87 -4.03 4.75 3.38
N PHE A 88 -3.85 4.83 4.69
CA PHE A 88 -4.95 5.12 5.61
C PHE A 88 -5.57 6.49 5.34
N ASN A 89 -6.90 6.53 5.23
CA ASN A 89 -7.69 7.75 5.11
C ASN A 89 -8.33 8.17 6.44
N ASN A 90 -7.70 7.77 7.54
CA ASN A 90 -8.09 8.16 8.87
C ASN A 90 -7.62 9.59 9.19
N VAL A 91 -8.38 10.29 10.02
CA VAL A 91 -8.03 11.61 10.55
C VAL A 91 -7.34 11.40 11.89
N PRO A 92 -6.00 11.54 11.97
CA PRO A 92 -5.23 11.11 13.15
C PRO A 92 -5.64 11.76 14.47
N PRO A 93 -6.00 13.08 14.55
CA PRO A 93 -6.38 13.72 15.82
C PRO A 93 -7.78 13.35 16.32
N LEU A 94 -8.60 12.66 15.53
CA LEU A 94 -9.93 12.23 15.91
C LEU A 94 -9.91 10.85 16.58
N THR A 95 -10.94 10.56 17.39
CA THR A 95 -11.16 9.24 17.99
C THR A 95 -11.56 8.20 16.95
N ALA A 96 -11.52 6.91 17.32
CA ALA A 96 -12.03 5.83 16.48
C ALA A 96 -13.50 6.02 16.12
N ALA A 97 -14.34 6.34 17.09
CA ALA A 97 -15.77 6.58 16.86
C ALA A 97 -16.02 7.75 15.90
N GLU A 98 -15.30 8.84 16.05
CA GLU A 98 -15.43 10.00 15.16
C GLU A 98 -14.98 9.66 13.73
N ASN A 99 -13.89 8.89 13.57
CA ASN A 99 -13.45 8.43 12.26
C ASN A 99 -14.47 7.51 11.58
N VAL A 100 -15.02 6.53 12.31
CA VAL A 100 -16.04 5.59 11.80
C VAL A 100 -17.25 6.34 11.24
N PHE A 101 -17.76 7.35 11.97
CA PHE A 101 -18.95 8.10 11.58
C PHE A 101 -18.65 9.44 10.90
N LEU A 102 -17.42 9.63 10.41
CA LEU A 102 -17.06 10.84 9.68
C LEU A 102 -17.87 10.95 8.38
N GLY A 103 -18.60 12.07 8.24
CA GLY A 103 -19.51 12.29 7.12
C GLY A 103 -20.81 11.51 7.17
N VAL A 104 -21.08 10.75 8.25
CA VAL A 104 -22.36 10.06 8.48
C VAL A 104 -23.19 10.85 9.46
N ARG A 105 -24.44 11.14 9.08
CA ARG A 105 -25.42 11.77 9.97
C ARG A 105 -26.10 10.68 10.80
N THR A 106 -25.83 10.65 12.10
CA THR A 106 -26.35 9.63 13.04
C THR A 106 -27.66 10.02 13.71
N ASN A 107 -28.02 11.31 13.68
CA ASN A 107 -29.28 11.82 14.23
C ASN A 107 -29.86 12.93 13.35
N PRO A 108 -31.19 13.19 13.42
CA PRO A 108 -31.85 14.29 12.68
C PRO A 108 -31.61 15.68 13.28
N GLY A 109 -30.99 15.78 14.46
CA GLY A 109 -30.74 17.05 15.17
C GLY A 109 -29.64 17.91 14.54
N LEU A 110 -29.56 19.17 15.02
CA LEU A 110 -28.51 20.13 14.64
C LEU A 110 -27.15 19.83 15.30
N PHE A 111 -27.17 19.08 16.42
CA PHE A 111 -25.98 18.77 17.21
C PHE A 111 -25.51 17.33 16.93
N VAL A 112 -24.20 17.11 17.02
CA VAL A 112 -23.60 15.79 16.90
C VAL A 112 -23.87 15.01 18.19
N ASP A 113 -24.43 13.80 18.04
CA ASP A 113 -24.60 12.86 19.16
C ASP A 113 -23.31 12.04 19.34
N PHE A 114 -22.40 12.54 20.15
CA PHE A 114 -21.12 11.88 20.43
C PHE A 114 -21.30 10.58 21.21
N GLU A 115 -22.22 10.54 22.18
CA GLU A 115 -22.48 9.31 22.95
C GLU A 115 -23.10 8.21 22.10
N GLY A 116 -24.09 8.55 21.27
CA GLY A 116 -24.68 7.62 20.33
C GLY A 116 -23.64 7.05 19.33
N ARG A 117 -22.76 7.90 18.80
CA ARG A 117 -21.64 7.48 17.93
C ARG A 117 -20.68 6.54 18.64
N ARG A 118 -20.29 6.85 19.88
CA ARG A 118 -19.45 6.02 20.71
C ARG A 118 -20.03 4.63 20.94
N LYS A 119 -21.31 4.57 21.33
CA LYS A 119 -22.04 3.31 21.54
C LYS A 119 -22.12 2.50 20.23
N ALA A 120 -22.52 3.13 19.14
CA ALA A 120 -22.62 2.50 17.83
C ALA A 120 -21.25 2.00 17.31
N ALA A 121 -20.15 2.73 17.54
CA ALA A 121 -18.82 2.30 17.20
C ALA A 121 -18.40 1.05 18.00
N LYS A 122 -18.69 1.03 19.31
CA LYS A 122 -18.41 -0.12 20.17
C LYS A 122 -19.16 -1.37 19.72
N GLU A 123 -20.46 -1.25 19.42
CA GLU A 123 -21.28 -2.33 18.89
C GLU A 123 -20.75 -2.84 17.55
N LEU A 124 -20.27 -1.93 16.68
CA LEU A 124 -19.72 -2.27 15.39
C LEU A 124 -18.39 -3.03 15.53
N PHE A 125 -17.49 -2.60 16.42
CA PHE A 125 -16.24 -3.32 16.70
C PHE A 125 -16.51 -4.71 17.27
N GLN A 126 -17.46 -4.85 18.20
CA GLN A 126 -17.89 -6.16 18.72
C GLN A 126 -18.43 -7.07 17.60
N ARG A 127 -19.24 -6.50 16.68
CA ARG A 127 -19.76 -7.24 15.52
C ARG A 127 -18.66 -7.69 14.56
N LEU A 128 -17.58 -6.93 14.43
CA LEU A 128 -16.38 -7.30 13.69
C LEU A 128 -15.47 -8.29 14.46
N GLY A 129 -15.83 -8.64 15.70
CA GLY A 129 -15.08 -9.57 16.54
C GLY A 129 -13.77 -9.01 17.08
N VAL A 130 -13.69 -7.68 17.25
CA VAL A 130 -12.50 -6.98 17.75
C VAL A 130 -12.81 -6.16 19.00
N GLU A 131 -11.85 -6.10 19.91
CA GLU A 131 -11.89 -5.18 21.05
C GLU A 131 -11.06 -3.94 20.72
N LEU A 132 -11.75 -2.84 20.44
CA LEU A 132 -11.14 -1.54 20.18
C LEU A 132 -11.88 -0.48 21.00
N ASP A 133 -11.13 0.39 21.67
CA ASP A 133 -11.69 1.51 22.42
C ASP A 133 -12.20 2.59 21.44
N PRO A 134 -13.51 2.90 21.43
CA PRO A 134 -14.06 3.91 20.56
C PRO A 134 -13.52 5.32 20.82
N ASP A 135 -12.98 5.57 22.01
CA ASP A 135 -12.43 6.88 22.41
C ASP A 135 -10.93 7.00 22.14
N GLN A 136 -10.25 5.92 21.74
CA GLN A 136 -8.83 5.97 21.41
C GLN A 136 -8.58 6.90 20.20
N ILE A 137 -7.59 7.79 20.34
CA ILE A 137 -7.15 8.68 19.25
C ILE A 137 -6.47 7.86 18.16
N VAL A 138 -6.93 7.97 16.92
CA VAL A 138 -6.45 7.15 15.80
C VAL A 138 -4.96 7.33 15.55
N GLY A 139 -4.41 8.53 15.73
CA GLY A 139 -2.97 8.79 15.59
C GLY A 139 -2.07 8.02 16.57
N THR A 140 -2.63 7.39 17.61
CA THR A 140 -1.90 6.54 18.59
C THR A 140 -2.09 5.05 18.34
N MET A 141 -2.85 4.67 17.31
CA MET A 141 -3.19 3.29 17.01
C MET A 141 -2.10 2.58 16.22
N SER A 142 -2.05 1.25 16.37
CA SER A 142 -1.28 0.40 15.46
C SER A 142 -1.88 0.41 14.04
N PRO A 143 -1.10 0.09 13.00
CA PRO A 143 -1.62 -0.05 11.63
C PRO A 143 -2.83 -0.98 11.54
N ALA A 144 -2.83 -2.10 12.27
CA ALA A 144 -3.96 -3.03 12.31
C ALA A 144 -5.22 -2.40 12.92
N GLN A 145 -5.08 -1.65 13.99
CA GLN A 145 -6.20 -0.92 14.61
C GLN A 145 -6.76 0.14 13.64
N MET A 146 -5.88 0.89 12.96
CA MET A 146 -6.29 1.85 11.93
C MET A 146 -7.04 1.17 10.78
N GLN A 147 -6.61 -0.01 10.35
CA GLN A 147 -7.27 -0.81 9.32
C GLN A 147 -8.69 -1.24 9.76
N ILE A 148 -8.84 -1.66 11.02
CA ILE A 148 -10.15 -2.00 11.60
C ILE A 148 -11.09 -0.79 11.60
N VAL A 149 -10.59 0.41 11.92
CA VAL A 149 -11.37 1.65 11.87
C VAL A 149 -11.85 1.93 10.44
N GLU A 150 -11.01 1.75 9.41
CA GLU A 150 -11.40 1.91 7.99
C GLU A 150 -12.47 0.90 7.57
N ILE A 151 -12.34 -0.36 7.99
CA ILE A 151 -13.35 -1.40 7.72
C ILE A 151 -14.67 -1.03 8.42
N ALA A 152 -14.62 -0.67 9.69
CA ALA A 152 -15.79 -0.25 10.46
C ALA A 152 -16.50 0.96 9.83
N LYS A 153 -15.75 1.95 9.36
CA LYS A 153 -16.24 3.11 8.60
C LYS A 153 -16.98 2.69 7.32
N SER A 154 -16.44 1.73 6.59
CA SER A 154 -17.05 1.20 5.37
C SER A 154 -18.35 0.43 5.68
N VAL A 155 -18.33 -0.40 6.72
CA VAL A 155 -19.50 -1.17 7.19
C VAL A 155 -20.59 -0.25 7.74
N SER A 156 -20.23 0.84 8.45
CA SER A 156 -21.19 1.84 8.97
C SER A 156 -21.98 2.52 7.85
N LYS A 157 -21.44 2.57 6.65
CA LYS A 157 -22.06 3.11 5.43
C LYS A 157 -22.83 2.06 4.62
N ASN A 158 -23.12 0.90 5.21
CA ASN A 158 -23.83 -0.21 4.56
C ASN A 158 -23.17 -0.69 3.24
N ALA A 159 -21.85 -0.84 3.25
CA ALA A 159 -21.12 -1.35 2.11
C ALA A 159 -21.74 -2.67 1.60
N LYS A 160 -22.02 -2.72 0.30
CA LYS A 160 -22.44 -3.94 -0.44
C LYS A 160 -21.30 -4.49 -1.25
N ILE A 161 -20.45 -3.60 -1.73
CA ILE A 161 -19.22 -3.90 -2.46
C ILE A 161 -18.09 -3.18 -1.72
N LEU A 162 -17.15 -3.94 -1.19
CA LEU A 162 -16.00 -3.44 -0.46
C LEU A 162 -14.72 -3.73 -1.24
N ILE A 163 -14.06 -2.69 -1.70
CA ILE A 163 -12.78 -2.79 -2.41
C ILE A 163 -11.67 -2.57 -1.39
N MET A 164 -10.70 -3.47 -1.34
CA MET A 164 -9.53 -3.41 -0.46
C MET A 164 -8.25 -3.41 -1.30
N ASP A 165 -7.53 -2.30 -1.30
CA ASP A 165 -6.28 -2.13 -2.06
C ASP A 165 -5.07 -2.36 -1.15
N GLU A 166 -4.42 -3.52 -1.28
CA GLU A 166 -3.26 -3.98 -0.49
C GLU A 166 -3.43 -3.84 1.03
N PRO A 167 -4.52 -4.34 1.63
CA PRO A 167 -4.85 -4.04 3.02
C PRO A 167 -3.92 -4.69 4.05
N THR A 168 -3.06 -5.61 3.63
CA THR A 168 -2.12 -6.36 4.50
C THR A 168 -0.70 -5.81 4.50
N ALA A 169 -0.40 -4.82 3.66
CA ALA A 169 0.96 -4.31 3.51
C ALA A 169 1.64 -3.90 4.85
N PRO A 170 0.96 -3.20 5.77
CA PRO A 170 1.54 -2.79 7.05
C PRO A 170 1.31 -3.78 8.20
N LEU A 171 0.73 -4.96 7.95
CA LEU A 171 0.25 -5.88 8.98
C LEU A 171 1.24 -7.01 9.28
N THR A 172 1.30 -7.42 10.53
CA THR A 172 1.96 -8.65 10.98
C THR A 172 1.15 -9.89 10.58
N VAL A 173 1.76 -11.08 10.66
CA VAL A 173 1.11 -12.35 10.29
C VAL A 173 -0.18 -12.61 11.07
N ASP A 174 -0.20 -12.31 12.37
CA ASP A 174 -1.40 -12.55 13.19
C ASP A 174 -2.49 -11.52 12.94
N GLU A 175 -2.12 -10.27 12.63
CA GLU A 175 -3.06 -9.23 12.21
C GLU A 175 -3.69 -9.55 10.85
N VAL A 176 -2.94 -10.15 9.93
CA VAL A 176 -3.47 -10.65 8.63
C VAL A 176 -4.53 -11.73 8.86
N LYS A 177 -4.29 -12.70 9.78
CA LYS A 177 -5.29 -13.72 10.13
C LYS A 177 -6.59 -13.12 10.66
N LEU A 178 -6.48 -12.08 11.52
CA LEU A 178 -7.64 -11.35 12.02
C LEU A 178 -8.40 -10.66 10.88
N LEU A 179 -7.69 -9.98 9.99
CA LEU A 179 -8.29 -9.34 8.81
C LEU A 179 -9.02 -10.37 7.95
N PHE A 180 -8.43 -11.53 7.69
CA PHE A 180 -9.05 -12.59 6.90
C PHE A 180 -10.31 -13.16 7.55
N LYS A 181 -10.33 -13.26 8.88
CA LYS A 181 -11.54 -13.61 9.62
C LYS A 181 -12.65 -12.58 9.37
N ILE A 182 -12.34 -11.29 9.51
CA ILE A 182 -13.29 -10.20 9.25
C ILE A 182 -13.82 -10.25 7.81
N ILE A 183 -12.95 -10.49 6.83
CA ILE A 183 -13.32 -10.65 5.42
C ILE A 183 -14.31 -11.81 5.23
N ARG A 184 -14.04 -12.96 5.83
CA ARG A 184 -14.94 -14.14 5.76
C ARG A 184 -16.30 -13.84 6.41
N ASP A 185 -16.31 -13.14 7.54
CA ASP A 185 -17.54 -12.76 8.25
C ASP A 185 -18.37 -11.75 7.44
N LEU A 186 -17.74 -10.76 6.80
CA LEU A 186 -18.41 -9.82 5.89
C LEU A 186 -18.97 -10.51 4.65
N LYS A 187 -18.20 -11.42 4.04
CA LYS A 187 -18.66 -12.25 2.93
C LYS A 187 -19.89 -13.07 3.31
N ALA A 188 -19.87 -13.70 4.50
CA ALA A 188 -21.02 -14.48 5.01
C ALA A 188 -22.27 -13.62 5.22
N GLN A 189 -22.11 -12.30 5.45
CA GLN A 189 -23.21 -11.32 5.53
C GLN A 189 -23.66 -10.82 4.14
N GLY A 190 -23.10 -11.37 3.04
CA GLY A 190 -23.46 -11.02 1.66
C GLY A 190 -22.70 -9.83 1.08
N VAL A 191 -21.67 -9.32 1.74
CA VAL A 191 -20.80 -8.27 1.19
C VAL A 191 -19.91 -8.88 0.11
N THR A 192 -19.88 -8.27 -1.05
CA THR A 192 -18.95 -8.63 -2.14
C THR A 192 -17.64 -7.90 -1.91
N ILE A 193 -16.52 -8.62 -1.97
CA ILE A 193 -15.20 -8.06 -1.69
C ILE A 193 -14.33 -8.13 -2.94
N ILE A 194 -13.78 -7.00 -3.34
CA ILE A 194 -12.74 -6.91 -4.37
C ILE A 194 -11.42 -6.72 -3.64
N TYR A 195 -10.59 -7.77 -3.65
CA TYR A 195 -9.36 -7.83 -2.88
C TYR A 195 -8.14 -7.72 -3.78
N ILE A 196 -7.32 -6.71 -3.56
CA ILE A 196 -6.11 -6.49 -4.33
C ILE A 196 -4.91 -6.79 -3.45
N SER A 197 -4.06 -7.68 -3.91
CA SER A 197 -2.79 -8.00 -3.28
C SER A 197 -1.79 -8.45 -4.35
N HIS A 198 -0.52 -8.25 -4.05
CA HIS A 198 0.58 -8.84 -4.81
C HIS A 198 1.11 -10.13 -4.17
N ARG A 199 0.58 -10.52 -2.98
CA ARG A 199 0.94 -11.74 -2.25
C ARG A 199 0.03 -12.88 -2.68
N LEU A 200 0.56 -13.80 -3.46
CA LEU A 200 -0.24 -14.89 -4.04
C LEU A 200 -0.83 -15.81 -2.96
N GLU A 201 -0.12 -16.02 -1.85
CA GLU A 201 -0.59 -16.85 -0.74
C GLU A 201 -1.91 -16.34 -0.17
N GLU A 202 -2.09 -15.02 -0.05
CA GLU A 202 -3.32 -14.41 0.43
C GLU A 202 -4.51 -14.71 -0.47
N LEU A 203 -4.29 -14.69 -1.80
CA LEU A 203 -5.34 -14.94 -2.78
C LEU A 203 -5.86 -16.38 -2.71
N PHE A 204 -4.95 -17.34 -2.46
CA PHE A 204 -5.31 -18.74 -2.29
C PHE A 204 -6.03 -19.00 -0.97
N GLU A 205 -5.81 -18.16 0.06
CA GLU A 205 -6.42 -18.33 1.38
C GLU A 205 -7.86 -17.79 1.43
N ILE A 206 -8.12 -16.62 0.82
CA ILE A 206 -9.43 -15.94 0.99
C ILE A 206 -10.25 -15.83 -0.28
N GLY A 207 -9.62 -15.95 -1.46
CA GLY A 207 -10.25 -15.69 -2.75
C GLY A 207 -11.21 -16.82 -3.20
N ASP A 208 -12.25 -16.44 -3.93
CA ASP A 208 -13.08 -17.38 -4.68
C ASP A 208 -12.67 -17.41 -6.16
N ARG A 209 -12.45 -16.22 -6.74
CA ARG A 209 -12.03 -16.03 -8.12
C ARG A 209 -10.89 -15.01 -8.19
N ILE A 210 -10.05 -15.16 -9.21
CA ILE A 210 -8.92 -14.27 -9.46
C ILE A 210 -9.01 -13.73 -10.87
N SER A 211 -9.01 -12.42 -11.02
CA SER A 211 -8.82 -11.73 -12.30
C SER A 211 -7.41 -11.19 -12.42
N VAL A 212 -6.81 -11.37 -13.58
CA VAL A 212 -5.47 -10.88 -13.90
C VAL A 212 -5.56 -9.69 -14.83
N MET A 213 -4.88 -8.60 -14.47
CA MET A 213 -4.65 -7.44 -15.34
C MET A 213 -3.18 -7.33 -15.72
N ARG A 214 -2.92 -6.87 -16.94
CA ARG A 214 -1.58 -6.58 -17.46
C ARG A 214 -1.63 -5.46 -18.49
N ASP A 215 -0.75 -4.47 -18.36
CA ASP A 215 -0.61 -3.34 -19.30
C ASP A 215 -1.95 -2.63 -19.59
N GLY A 216 -2.74 -2.39 -18.55
CA GLY A 216 -4.05 -1.75 -18.65
C GLY A 216 -5.18 -2.63 -19.20
N LYS A 217 -4.92 -3.91 -19.48
CA LYS A 217 -5.90 -4.85 -20.07
C LYS A 217 -6.30 -5.93 -19.10
N TYR A 218 -7.50 -6.44 -19.29
CA TYR A 218 -7.94 -7.70 -18.71
C TYR A 218 -7.28 -8.87 -19.44
N VAL A 219 -6.75 -9.83 -18.70
CA VAL A 219 -6.11 -11.04 -19.27
C VAL A 219 -7.05 -12.24 -19.15
N CYS A 220 -7.45 -12.59 -17.93
CA CYS A 220 -8.31 -13.74 -17.65
C CYS A 220 -8.92 -13.66 -16.25
N THR A 221 -9.96 -14.45 -16.02
CA THR A 221 -10.49 -14.77 -14.69
C THR A 221 -10.52 -16.28 -14.52
N MET A 222 -10.13 -16.76 -13.35
CA MET A 222 -10.17 -18.17 -12.98
C MET A 222 -10.68 -18.37 -11.56
N ASP A 223 -11.28 -19.51 -11.28
CA ASP A 223 -11.62 -19.90 -9.91
C ASP A 223 -10.34 -20.22 -9.15
N VAL A 224 -10.26 -19.85 -7.87
CA VAL A 224 -9.05 -20.08 -7.04
C VAL A 224 -8.67 -21.55 -6.99
N LYS A 225 -9.65 -22.46 -6.93
CA LYS A 225 -9.43 -23.91 -6.93
C LYS A 225 -8.71 -24.46 -8.19
N ASP A 226 -8.82 -23.74 -9.32
CA ASP A 226 -8.22 -24.12 -10.61
C ASP A 226 -6.92 -23.33 -10.90
N ALA A 227 -6.63 -22.35 -10.04
CA ALA A 227 -5.45 -21.50 -10.13
C ALA A 227 -4.21 -22.21 -9.56
N THR A 228 -3.07 -21.96 -10.17
CA THR A 228 -1.76 -22.29 -9.61
C THR A 228 -0.87 -21.06 -9.64
N GLN A 229 0.09 -20.99 -8.72
CA GLN A 229 1.04 -19.86 -8.68
C GLN A 229 1.72 -19.65 -10.05
N GLN A 230 2.11 -20.72 -10.72
CA GLN A 230 2.75 -20.65 -12.04
C GLN A 230 1.82 -20.06 -13.12
N LYS A 231 0.55 -20.48 -13.14
CA LYS A 231 -0.46 -19.93 -14.08
C LYS A 231 -0.69 -18.43 -13.84
N LEU A 232 -0.78 -18.02 -12.57
CA LEU A 232 -0.99 -16.62 -12.22
C LEU A 232 0.22 -15.77 -12.63
N ILE A 233 1.44 -16.20 -12.31
CA ILE A 233 2.67 -15.51 -12.70
C ILE A 233 2.78 -15.42 -14.23
N ALA A 234 2.54 -16.52 -14.96
CA ALA A 234 2.57 -16.51 -16.41
C ALA A 234 1.55 -15.52 -17.02
N ALA A 235 0.32 -15.46 -16.46
CA ALA A 235 -0.70 -14.51 -16.89
C ALA A 235 -0.31 -13.07 -16.60
N MET A 236 0.30 -12.78 -15.44
CA MET A 236 0.76 -11.45 -15.04
C MET A 236 1.91 -10.95 -15.91
N VAL A 237 2.93 -11.79 -16.15
CA VAL A 237 4.17 -11.41 -16.86
C VAL A 237 4.03 -11.59 -18.38
N GLY A 238 3.12 -12.45 -18.83
CA GLY A 238 2.87 -12.72 -20.27
C GLY A 238 3.89 -13.65 -20.93
N ARG A 239 4.75 -14.28 -20.17
CA ARG A 239 5.70 -15.30 -20.59
C ARG A 239 5.86 -16.34 -19.49
N GLU A 240 6.20 -17.55 -19.84
CA GLU A 240 6.61 -18.53 -18.85
C GLU A 240 7.87 -18.02 -18.16
N VAL A 241 7.77 -17.76 -16.86
CA VAL A 241 8.93 -17.42 -16.05
C VAL A 241 9.65 -18.75 -15.80
N SER A 242 10.72 -18.98 -16.52
CA SER A 242 11.66 -20.04 -16.16
C SER A 242 12.18 -19.72 -14.76
N GLN A 243 12.03 -20.65 -13.81
CA GLN A 243 12.38 -20.49 -12.39
C GLN A 243 13.87 -20.24 -12.13
N THR A 244 14.69 -20.16 -13.13
CA THR A 244 16.10 -19.84 -13.02
C THR A 244 16.26 -18.32 -12.93
N CYS A 245 16.42 -17.80 -11.70
CA CYS A 245 17.23 -16.59 -11.55
C CYS A 245 18.50 -16.79 -12.36
N PRO A 246 18.82 -15.91 -13.32
CA PRO A 246 20.08 -16.03 -14.02
C PRO A 246 21.19 -16.13 -12.97
N ALA A 247 21.94 -17.22 -13.00
CA ALA A 247 23.07 -17.38 -12.11
C ALA A 247 23.93 -16.13 -12.27
N ARG A 248 24.23 -15.45 -11.17
CA ARG A 248 25.14 -14.30 -11.15
C ARG A 248 26.59 -14.83 -11.42
N SER A 249 26.81 -15.31 -12.62
CA SER A 249 28.06 -15.96 -13.01
C SER A 249 29.27 -15.02 -13.06
N ASN A 250 29.08 -13.69 -12.94
CA ASN A 250 30.14 -12.69 -13.12
C ASN A 250 30.16 -11.60 -12.04
N VAL A 251 29.73 -11.90 -10.81
CA VAL A 251 29.89 -10.93 -9.72
C VAL A 251 31.32 -11.05 -9.19
N ILE A 252 32.16 -10.10 -9.54
CA ILE A 252 33.47 -9.92 -8.89
C ILE A 252 33.20 -9.17 -7.59
N ILE A 253 33.20 -9.89 -6.46
CA ILE A 253 33.21 -9.30 -5.14
C ILE A 253 34.55 -8.67 -4.90
N GLY A 254 34.57 -7.34 -4.74
CA GLY A 254 35.79 -6.58 -4.55
C GLY A 254 36.22 -6.48 -3.08
N GLU A 255 37.01 -5.47 -2.79
CA GLU A 255 37.45 -5.11 -1.43
C GLU A 255 36.32 -4.75 -0.50
N GLU A 256 36.58 -4.78 0.82
CA GLU A 256 35.65 -4.30 1.87
C GLU A 256 35.29 -2.83 1.62
N LEU A 257 33.99 -2.56 1.54
CA LEU A 257 33.48 -1.20 1.35
C LEU A 257 32.89 -0.61 2.63
N LEU A 258 32.05 -1.38 3.32
CA LEU A 258 31.39 -0.98 4.56
C LEU A 258 31.47 -2.16 5.54
N ARG A 259 31.84 -1.89 6.79
CA ARG A 259 31.84 -2.89 7.86
C ARG A 259 31.28 -2.28 9.13
N LEU A 260 30.40 -3.02 9.76
CA LEU A 260 29.83 -2.72 11.06
C LEU A 260 30.39 -3.68 12.10
N GLU A 261 30.79 -3.14 13.24
CA GLU A 261 31.23 -3.92 14.40
C GLU A 261 30.46 -3.49 15.64
N HIS A 262 29.73 -4.44 16.22
CA HIS A 262 28.95 -4.26 17.46
C HIS A 262 28.06 -3.03 17.44
N VAL A 263 27.47 -2.69 16.29
CA VAL A 263 26.64 -1.50 16.12
C VAL A 263 25.32 -1.67 16.86
N CYS A 264 25.03 -0.67 17.72
CA CYS A 264 23.74 -0.52 18.41
C CYS A 264 23.19 0.87 18.12
N GLY A 265 21.89 1.00 17.99
CA GLY A 265 21.18 2.26 17.79
C GLY A 265 19.78 2.06 17.24
N ASN A 266 18.89 2.99 17.54
CA ASN A 266 17.50 2.99 17.09
C ASN A 266 16.72 1.69 17.39
N GLY A 267 17.07 1.01 18.50
CA GLY A 267 16.46 -0.25 18.92
C GLY A 267 17.19 -1.52 18.47
N ASP A 268 18.11 -1.42 17.52
CA ASP A 268 18.95 -2.54 17.10
C ASP A 268 20.16 -2.70 18.02
N THR A 269 20.59 -3.95 18.23
CA THR A 269 21.69 -4.29 19.14
C THR A 269 22.66 -5.27 18.51
N ASP A 270 23.96 -5.02 18.71
CA ASP A 270 25.06 -5.92 18.34
C ASP A 270 25.09 -6.34 16.85
N ILE A 271 24.84 -5.39 15.97
CA ILE A 271 24.82 -5.66 14.52
C ILE A 271 26.24 -5.72 13.97
N ASN A 272 26.52 -6.82 13.29
CA ASN A 272 27.82 -7.10 12.70
C ASN A 272 27.63 -7.61 11.25
N PHE A 273 28.20 -6.93 10.26
CA PHE A 273 28.30 -7.42 8.89
C PHE A 273 29.33 -6.66 8.08
N THR A 274 29.69 -7.22 6.93
CA THR A 274 30.59 -6.58 5.96
C THR A 274 29.93 -6.57 4.59
N LEU A 275 30.01 -5.43 3.89
CA LEU A 275 29.58 -5.23 2.52
C LEU A 275 30.81 -4.96 1.64
N HIS A 276 30.88 -5.64 0.51
CA HIS A 276 32.00 -5.53 -0.43
C HIS A 276 31.62 -4.71 -1.66
N LYS A 277 32.61 -4.19 -2.32
CA LYS A 277 32.43 -3.43 -3.56
C LYS A 277 31.83 -4.33 -4.66
N GLY A 278 30.75 -3.85 -5.28
CA GLY A 278 29.99 -4.60 -6.31
C GLY A 278 29.04 -5.67 -5.77
N GLU A 279 28.96 -5.81 -4.43
CA GLU A 279 28.05 -6.74 -3.78
C GLU A 279 26.63 -6.13 -3.66
N VAL A 280 25.62 -7.00 -3.72
CA VAL A 280 24.25 -6.71 -3.30
C VAL A 280 23.93 -7.57 -2.09
N LEU A 281 23.98 -6.96 -0.90
CA LEU A 281 23.65 -7.63 0.36
C LEU A 281 22.16 -7.47 0.66
N GLY A 282 21.45 -8.59 0.81
CA GLY A 282 20.02 -8.61 1.13
C GLY A 282 19.77 -8.71 2.64
N PHE A 283 18.89 -7.87 3.16
CA PHE A 283 18.41 -7.93 4.55
C PHE A 283 16.99 -8.51 4.58
N GLY A 284 16.83 -9.71 5.12
CA GLY A 284 15.55 -10.37 5.33
C GLY A 284 15.07 -10.23 6.77
N GLY A 285 13.76 -10.12 6.99
CA GLY A 285 13.16 -10.07 8.32
C GLY A 285 11.68 -9.71 8.27
N LEU A 286 10.96 -10.01 9.35
CA LEU A 286 9.57 -9.63 9.52
C LEU A 286 9.40 -8.11 9.70
N VAL A 287 8.16 -7.64 9.65
CA VAL A 287 7.82 -6.25 10.03
C VAL A 287 8.24 -6.03 11.49
N GLY A 288 8.94 -4.93 11.76
CA GLY A 288 9.48 -4.64 13.09
C GLY A 288 10.82 -5.35 13.44
N ALA A 289 11.49 -5.96 12.45
CA ALA A 289 12.78 -6.63 12.66
C ALA A 289 14.00 -5.68 12.65
N GLY A 290 13.80 -4.37 12.71
CA GLY A 290 14.90 -3.39 12.82
C GLY A 290 15.57 -3.01 11.48
N ARG A 291 15.12 -3.52 10.33
CA ARG A 291 15.80 -3.29 9.04
C ARG A 291 15.90 -1.82 8.64
N THR A 292 14.81 -1.08 8.76
CA THR A 292 14.76 0.36 8.46
C THR A 292 15.57 1.14 9.49
N GLU A 293 15.41 0.77 10.74
CA GLU A 293 16.07 1.36 11.91
C GLU A 293 17.60 1.30 11.73
N LEU A 294 18.14 0.14 11.35
CA LEU A 294 19.55 -0.05 11.05
C LEU A 294 20.03 0.83 9.90
N MET A 295 19.27 0.88 8.79
CA MET A 295 19.66 1.70 7.64
C MET A 295 19.67 3.20 7.98
N GLU A 296 18.76 3.67 8.83
CA GLU A 296 18.73 5.04 9.34
C GLU A 296 19.96 5.37 10.20
N VAL A 297 20.45 4.42 11.01
CA VAL A 297 21.69 4.58 11.78
C VAL A 297 22.91 4.66 10.84
N ILE A 298 23.02 3.76 9.88
CA ILE A 298 24.13 3.75 8.91
C ILE A 298 24.16 5.04 8.07
N TYR A 299 22.99 5.56 7.72
CA TYR A 299 22.86 6.80 6.95
C TYR A 299 23.09 8.07 7.81
N GLY A 300 23.00 7.93 9.16
CA GLY A 300 23.14 9.03 10.11
C GLY A 300 21.84 9.82 10.32
N ALA A 301 20.68 9.27 9.96
CA ALA A 301 19.38 9.84 10.29
C ALA A 301 19.00 9.57 11.75
N GLN A 302 19.54 8.51 12.34
CA GLN A 302 19.43 8.18 13.76
C GLN A 302 20.83 8.06 14.39
N PRO A 303 20.97 8.32 15.69
CA PRO A 303 22.27 8.28 16.35
C PRO A 303 22.80 6.85 16.47
N LEU A 304 24.10 6.68 16.25
CA LEU A 304 24.85 5.50 16.65
C LEU A 304 25.06 5.55 18.19
N GLU A 305 24.54 4.59 18.92
CA GLU A 305 24.64 4.53 20.39
C GLU A 305 25.97 3.88 20.83
N SER A 306 26.36 2.78 20.18
CA SER A 306 27.62 2.09 20.43
C SER A 306 28.08 1.31 19.19
N GLY A 307 29.30 0.79 19.22
CA GLY A 307 29.92 0.08 18.10
C GLY A 307 30.68 1.01 17.16
N GLN A 308 31.13 0.46 16.03
CA GLN A 308 31.93 1.21 15.08
C GLN A 308 31.52 0.88 13.64
N ILE A 309 31.44 1.93 12.82
CA ILE A 309 31.23 1.81 11.36
C ILE A 309 32.55 2.12 10.67
N TYR A 310 32.95 1.26 9.74
CA TYR A 310 34.13 1.44 8.87
C TYR A 310 33.67 1.62 7.43
N TYR A 311 34.28 2.58 6.75
CA TYR A 311 34.08 2.79 5.32
C TYR A 311 35.44 2.76 4.62
N LYS A 312 35.61 1.84 3.66
CA LYS A 312 36.90 1.57 2.98
C LYS A 312 38.03 1.32 3.98
N GLY A 313 37.76 0.51 5.00
CA GLY A 313 38.70 0.16 6.04
C GLY A 313 39.03 1.24 7.07
N GLN A 314 38.46 2.44 6.95
CA GLN A 314 38.68 3.54 7.90
C GLN A 314 37.46 3.73 8.81
N PRO A 315 37.66 3.94 10.12
CA PRO A 315 36.57 4.24 11.03
C PRO A 315 35.92 5.58 10.66
N VAL A 316 34.61 5.59 10.55
CA VAL A 316 33.85 6.81 10.21
C VAL A 316 32.79 7.10 11.26
N LYS A 317 32.54 8.40 11.50
CA LYS A 317 31.47 8.86 12.35
C LYS A 317 30.43 9.58 11.49
N ILE A 318 29.31 8.90 11.26
CA ILE A 318 28.20 9.40 10.46
C ILE A 318 27.09 9.81 11.45
N ASP A 319 27.10 11.08 11.85
CA ASP A 319 26.17 11.64 12.85
C ASP A 319 25.10 12.56 12.22
N SER A 320 25.00 12.57 10.90
CA SER A 320 23.97 13.30 10.18
C SER A 320 23.81 12.77 8.74
N PRO A 321 22.63 12.87 8.11
CA PRO A 321 22.41 12.54 6.72
C PRO A 321 23.37 13.27 5.75
N ARG A 322 23.72 14.51 6.06
CA ARG A 322 24.70 15.28 5.27
C ARG A 322 26.09 14.63 5.26
N LYS A 323 26.51 14.05 6.39
CA LYS A 323 27.76 13.28 6.45
C LYS A 323 27.63 11.95 5.73
N GLY A 324 26.50 11.25 5.84
CA GLY A 324 26.22 10.05 5.07
C GLY A 324 26.38 10.27 3.57
N ILE A 325 25.75 11.32 3.04
CA ILE A 325 25.86 11.71 1.62
C ILE A 325 27.32 12.04 1.25
N LYS A 326 28.04 12.79 2.07
CA LYS A 326 29.45 13.11 1.82
C LYS A 326 30.37 11.89 1.85
N THR A 327 30.05 10.88 2.65
CA THR A 327 30.75 9.59 2.69
C THR A 327 30.44 8.74 1.46
N GLY A 328 29.36 9.06 0.73
CA GLY A 328 28.90 8.32 -0.45
C GLY A 328 27.80 7.30 -0.17
N ILE A 329 27.13 7.42 0.97
CA ILE A 329 25.99 6.58 1.36
C ILE A 329 24.69 7.31 1.00
N GLY A 330 23.83 6.66 0.21
CA GLY A 330 22.49 7.12 -0.11
C GLY A 330 21.44 6.23 0.54
N LEU A 331 20.34 6.81 1.01
CA LEU A 331 19.19 6.10 1.52
C LEU A 331 17.97 6.38 0.65
N VAL A 332 17.30 5.32 0.18
CA VAL A 332 15.96 5.39 -0.44
C VAL A 332 14.96 4.85 0.57
N PRO A 333 14.19 5.72 1.24
CA PRO A 333 13.27 5.29 2.29
C PRO A 333 12.04 4.60 1.71
N GLU A 334 11.39 3.74 2.52
CA GLU A 334 10.12 3.10 2.20
C GLU A 334 8.98 4.14 2.13
N ASP A 335 8.91 5.03 3.12
CA ASP A 335 7.94 6.13 3.15
C ASP A 335 8.35 7.24 2.17
N ARG A 336 7.80 7.14 0.95
CA ARG A 336 8.07 8.12 -0.12
C ARG A 336 7.52 9.51 0.20
N LYS A 337 6.35 9.59 0.85
CA LYS A 337 5.65 10.86 1.09
C LYS A 337 6.18 11.61 2.30
N GLY A 338 6.47 10.90 3.39
CA GLY A 338 6.93 11.52 4.62
C GLY A 338 8.43 11.73 4.68
N LYS A 339 9.23 10.84 4.03
CA LYS A 339 10.69 10.83 4.15
C LYS A 339 11.45 10.95 2.82
N GLY A 340 10.81 10.60 1.69
CA GLY A 340 11.51 10.44 0.41
C GLY A 340 11.42 11.61 -0.54
N LEU A 341 10.30 12.36 -0.57
CA LEU A 341 10.01 13.35 -1.59
C LEU A 341 9.39 14.63 -1.01
N PHE A 342 9.73 15.76 -1.58
CA PHE A 342 9.01 17.03 -1.42
C PHE A 342 7.87 17.07 -2.45
N LEU A 343 6.66 16.69 -2.02
CA LEU A 343 5.52 16.49 -2.93
C LEU A 343 5.02 17.75 -3.62
N ASP A 344 5.30 18.92 -3.06
CA ASP A 344 5.00 20.24 -3.60
C ASP A 344 6.04 20.74 -4.63
N LYS A 345 7.14 19.98 -4.84
CA LYS A 345 8.22 20.32 -5.75
C LYS A 345 8.25 19.43 -6.98
N GLY A 346 8.73 19.97 -8.08
CA GLY A 346 8.92 19.22 -9.33
C GLY A 346 10.03 18.17 -9.26
N VAL A 347 10.11 17.33 -10.28
CA VAL A 347 11.10 16.25 -10.40
C VAL A 347 12.54 16.79 -10.34
N ALA A 348 12.83 17.87 -11.06
CA ALA A 348 14.16 18.50 -11.08
C ALA A 348 14.63 18.89 -9.67
N TRP A 349 13.75 19.52 -8.88
CA TRP A 349 14.05 19.88 -7.49
C TRP A 349 14.33 18.65 -6.62
N ASN A 350 13.45 17.65 -6.66
CA ASN A 350 13.64 16.42 -5.90
C ASN A 350 14.92 15.67 -6.29
N SER A 351 15.30 15.70 -7.56
CA SER A 351 16.51 15.04 -8.04
C SER A 351 17.80 15.76 -7.64
N THR A 352 17.76 17.06 -7.44
CA THR A 352 18.97 17.88 -7.24
C THR A 352 19.18 18.36 -5.81
N ILE A 353 18.17 18.25 -4.93
CA ILE A 353 18.21 18.80 -3.58
C ILE A 353 19.38 18.30 -2.74
N ASN A 354 19.81 17.05 -2.94
CA ASN A 354 20.94 16.46 -2.22
C ASN A 354 22.31 16.92 -2.74
N CYS A 355 22.36 17.65 -3.85
CA CYS A 355 23.59 18.12 -4.48
C CYS A 355 23.52 19.60 -4.89
N LEU A 356 22.75 20.39 -4.18
CA LEU A 356 22.57 21.82 -4.45
C LEU A 356 23.88 22.59 -4.49
N ASP A 357 24.89 22.18 -3.70
CA ASP A 357 26.24 22.75 -3.71
C ASP A 357 26.87 22.74 -5.11
N ARG A 358 26.47 21.81 -5.99
CA ARG A 358 26.96 21.74 -7.40
C ARG A 358 26.32 22.78 -8.30
N PHE A 359 25.16 23.32 -7.89
CA PHE A 359 24.38 24.32 -8.64
C PHE A 359 24.45 25.71 -7.98
N ALA A 360 25.21 25.84 -6.90
CA ALA A 360 25.41 27.09 -6.19
C ALA A 360 26.65 27.83 -6.71
N ASN A 361 26.51 29.14 -6.93
CA ASN A 361 27.62 30.04 -7.19
C ASN A 361 27.72 31.03 -6.02
N GLY A 362 28.57 30.71 -5.04
CA GLY A 362 28.63 31.41 -3.76
C GLY A 362 27.34 31.21 -2.96
N THR A 363 26.66 32.31 -2.62
CA THR A 363 25.40 32.30 -1.86
C THR A 363 24.14 32.16 -2.77
N PHE A 364 24.31 32.18 -4.08
CA PHE A 364 23.18 32.13 -5.04
C PHE A 364 23.05 30.74 -5.66
N LEU A 365 21.81 30.24 -5.70
CA LEU A 365 21.46 29.00 -6.38
C LEU A 365 21.07 29.30 -7.83
N SER A 366 21.69 28.59 -8.77
CA SER A 366 21.35 28.74 -10.19
C SER A 366 20.09 27.92 -10.53
N LEU A 367 18.95 28.57 -10.59
CA LEU A 367 17.66 27.95 -10.95
C LEU A 367 17.59 27.49 -12.42
N ILE A 368 18.52 27.92 -13.26
CA ILE A 368 18.58 27.51 -14.69
C ILE A 368 19.20 26.10 -14.84
N HIS A 369 20.00 25.67 -13.86
CA HIS A 369 20.72 24.41 -13.89
C HIS A 369 20.13 23.32 -12.98
N ILE A 370 19.00 23.63 -12.32
CA ILE A 370 18.19 22.70 -11.51
C ILE A 370 16.98 22.14 -12.35
#